data_9a7bc85fe713e80bac0ed24876c5f969
#
_entry.id   9a7bc85fe713e80bac0ed24876c5f969
#
_cell.length_a   1.000
_cell.length_b   1.000
_cell.length_c   1.000
_cell.angle_alpha   90.00
_cell.angle_beta   90.00
_cell.angle_gamma   90.00
#
_symmetry.space_group_name_H-M   'P 1'
#
loop_
_entity.id
_entity.type
_entity.pdbx_description
1 polymer ?
#
loop_
_entity_poly.entity_id
_entity_poly.type
_entity_poly.pdbx_seq_one_letter_code
_entity_poly.pdbx_strand_id
1 'polypeptide(L)'
;MDSSNKAEQDKLDKQAPKLTRATLDKAPVDVASMFDTVSKNYDLTNTVLSLGIDNYWRKRTRERLDLQPGDKVLDLAAGTAVSTVQLARSGAWCVACDFSTGMLAAGAHRDVPKVAGDGMHLPFADGSFDAVTISYGLRNIHDFRAGLREMARVSKPGGKLTVAEFSTPVVPVFSTVY
;
A
#
# COMPACT_ATOMS: atom_id res chain seq x y z
N MET A 1 -22.67 22.35 40.14
CA MET A 1 -22.23 21.65 38.91
C MET A 1 -20.82 21.25 39.15
N ASP A 2 -20.63 19.97 39.21
CA ASP A 2 -19.63 19.25 39.99
C ASP A 2 -18.25 19.23 39.30
N SER A 3 -17.20 19.70 40.00
CA SER A 3 -15.80 19.70 39.58
C SER A 3 -15.23 18.28 39.37
N SER A 4 -15.85 17.26 39.94
CA SER A 4 -15.52 15.85 39.80
C SER A 4 -15.76 15.35 38.36
N ASN A 5 -16.85 15.78 37.72
CA ASN A 5 -17.24 15.33 36.41
C ASN A 5 -16.30 15.87 35.28
N LYS A 6 -15.72 17.07 35.51
CA LYS A 6 -14.78 17.69 34.57
C LYS A 6 -13.41 17.00 34.59
N ALA A 7 -12.98 16.55 35.78
CA ALA A 7 -11.70 15.85 35.96
C ALA A 7 -11.74 14.41 35.38
N GLU A 8 -12.93 13.79 35.40
CA GLU A 8 -13.14 12.45 34.82
C GLU A 8 -13.23 12.49 33.29
N GLN A 9 -13.89 13.55 32.77
CA GLN A 9 -13.95 13.81 31.33
C GLN A 9 -12.54 14.11 30.74
N ASP A 10 -11.73 14.92 31.45
CA ASP A 10 -10.35 15.21 31.07
C ASP A 10 -9.42 13.96 31.09
N LYS A 11 -9.72 12.96 31.93
CA LYS A 11 -9.02 11.68 31.95
C LYS A 11 -9.42 10.77 30.80
N LEU A 12 -10.70 10.75 30.43
CA LEU A 12 -11.23 9.99 29.30
C LEU A 12 -10.72 10.54 27.96
N ASP A 13 -10.63 11.87 27.83
CA ASP A 13 -10.09 12.51 26.62
C ASP A 13 -8.58 12.29 26.44
N LYS A 14 -7.84 12.04 27.54
CA LYS A 14 -6.40 11.70 27.50
C LYS A 14 -6.14 10.23 27.20
N GLN A 15 -7.12 9.35 27.33
CA GLN A 15 -7.03 7.91 27.05
C GLN A 15 -7.62 7.50 25.69
N ALA A 16 -8.31 8.38 25.01
CA ALA A 16 -8.73 8.12 23.63
C ALA A 16 -7.48 7.99 22.74
N PRO A 17 -7.32 6.91 21.96
CA PRO A 17 -6.23 6.83 21.02
C PRO A 17 -6.36 8.04 20.08
N LYS A 18 -5.37 8.93 20.09
CA LYS A 18 -5.28 10.00 19.11
C LYS A 18 -5.20 9.33 17.75
N LEU A 19 -6.30 9.33 17.03
CA LEU A 19 -6.29 9.05 15.59
C LEU A 19 -5.39 10.13 14.97
N THR A 20 -4.11 9.78 14.78
CA THR A 20 -3.16 10.62 14.08
C THR A 20 -3.60 10.68 12.63
N ARG A 21 -4.30 11.76 12.27
CA ARG A 21 -4.49 12.10 10.86
C ARG A 21 -3.11 12.36 10.29
N ALA A 22 -2.75 11.65 9.23
CA ALA A 22 -1.56 11.97 8.44
C ALA A 22 -1.65 13.46 8.07
N THR A 23 -0.61 14.22 8.38
CA THR A 23 -0.53 15.64 8.03
C THR A 23 -0.38 15.76 6.52
N LEU A 24 -0.68 16.94 5.96
CA LEU A 24 -0.47 17.21 4.52
C LEU A 24 1.00 17.00 4.10
N ASP A 25 1.93 17.07 5.06
CA ASP A 25 3.36 16.84 4.85
C ASP A 25 3.73 15.37 4.63
N LYS A 26 2.77 14.44 4.81
CA LYS A 26 2.92 12.99 4.56
C LYS A 26 4.20 12.40 5.17
N ALA A 27 4.53 12.79 6.41
CA ALA A 27 5.68 12.22 7.09
C ALA A 27 5.55 10.67 7.11
N PRO A 28 6.57 9.91 6.67
CA PRO A 28 6.45 8.45 6.52
C PRO A 28 5.98 7.74 7.78
N VAL A 29 6.42 8.20 8.95
CA VAL A 29 6.05 7.64 10.26
C VAL A 29 4.56 7.84 10.56
N ASP A 30 3.98 8.99 10.21
CA ASP A 30 2.55 9.28 10.44
C ASP A 30 1.68 8.42 9.52
N VAL A 31 2.10 8.24 8.27
CA VAL A 31 1.42 7.38 7.30
C VAL A 31 1.44 5.92 7.77
N ALA A 32 2.61 5.41 8.20
CA ALA A 32 2.72 4.05 8.73
C ALA A 32 1.84 3.85 9.96
N SER A 33 1.89 4.76 10.93
CA SER A 33 1.08 4.71 12.17
C SER A 33 -0.43 4.69 11.87
N MET A 34 -0.88 5.46 10.88
CA MET A 34 -2.27 5.44 10.43
C MET A 34 -2.65 4.06 9.89
N PHE A 35 -1.83 3.47 9.01
CA PHE A 35 -2.09 2.16 8.44
C PHE A 35 -1.97 1.04 9.48
N ASP A 36 -1.05 1.11 10.42
CA ASP A 36 -0.93 0.15 11.53
C ASP A 36 -2.22 0.10 12.36
N THR A 37 -2.86 1.25 12.58
CA THR A 37 -4.11 1.35 13.35
C THR A 37 -5.29 0.66 12.65
N VAL A 38 -5.36 0.74 11.31
CA VAL A 38 -6.50 0.20 10.53
C VAL A 38 -6.24 -1.20 9.98
N SER A 39 -5.05 -1.75 10.17
CA SER A 39 -4.56 -2.97 9.50
C SER A 39 -5.46 -4.20 9.69
N LYS A 40 -6.07 -4.36 10.88
CA LYS A 40 -6.85 -5.57 11.24
C LYS A 40 -8.09 -5.80 10.36
N ASN A 41 -8.73 -4.74 9.90
CA ASN A 41 -9.96 -4.82 9.09
C ASN A 41 -9.78 -4.22 7.69
N TYR A 42 -8.54 -3.89 7.31
CA TYR A 42 -8.23 -3.13 6.10
C TYR A 42 -8.76 -3.80 4.83
N ASP A 43 -8.50 -5.10 4.68
CA ASP A 43 -8.92 -5.83 3.47
C ASP A 43 -10.43 -5.93 3.35
N LEU A 44 -11.12 -6.24 4.47
CA LEU A 44 -12.57 -6.33 4.49
C LEU A 44 -13.20 -4.96 4.17
N THR A 45 -12.68 -3.90 4.79
CA THR A 45 -13.16 -2.55 4.56
C THR A 45 -13.00 -2.14 3.10
N ASN A 46 -11.84 -2.40 2.49
CA ASN A 46 -11.59 -2.09 1.09
C ASN A 46 -12.51 -2.88 0.16
N THR A 47 -12.67 -4.19 0.38
CA THR A 47 -13.55 -5.02 -0.44
C THR A 47 -15.00 -4.58 -0.34
N VAL A 48 -15.48 -4.24 0.85
CA VAL A 48 -16.85 -3.75 1.06
C VAL A 48 -17.05 -2.38 0.41
N LEU A 49 -16.14 -1.42 0.64
CA LEU A 49 -16.24 -0.07 0.09
C LEU A 49 -16.09 -0.05 -1.44
N SER A 50 -15.30 -0.96 -2.01
CA SER A 50 -15.14 -1.09 -3.46
C SER A 50 -16.20 -1.96 -4.13
N LEU A 51 -17.14 -2.53 -3.36
CA LEU A 51 -18.10 -3.53 -3.86
C LEU A 51 -17.41 -4.68 -4.63
N GLY A 52 -16.19 -5.05 -4.24
CA GLY A 52 -15.40 -6.10 -4.86
C GLY A 52 -14.68 -5.70 -6.17
N ILE A 53 -14.79 -4.44 -6.60
CA ILE A 53 -14.12 -3.93 -7.81
C ILE A 53 -12.59 -3.97 -7.66
N ASP A 54 -12.07 -3.88 -6.42
CA ASP A 54 -10.65 -4.02 -6.12
C ASP A 54 -10.06 -5.34 -6.66
N ASN A 55 -10.80 -6.45 -6.54
CA ASN A 55 -10.39 -7.74 -7.08
C ASN A 55 -10.31 -7.74 -8.62
N TYR A 56 -11.22 -7.05 -9.28
CA TYR A 56 -11.19 -6.88 -10.74
C TYR A 56 -9.92 -6.11 -11.16
N TRP A 57 -9.60 -5.00 -10.51
CA TRP A 57 -8.40 -4.21 -10.82
C TRP A 57 -7.11 -4.98 -10.57
N ARG A 58 -7.00 -5.73 -9.45
CA ARG A 58 -5.85 -6.60 -9.18
C ARG A 58 -5.65 -7.66 -10.27
N LYS A 59 -6.75 -8.28 -10.73
CA LYS A 59 -6.71 -9.22 -11.86
C LYS A 59 -6.21 -8.54 -13.13
N ARG A 60 -6.73 -7.34 -13.45
CA ARG A 60 -6.31 -6.57 -14.63
C ARG A 60 -4.84 -6.16 -14.56
N THR A 61 -4.35 -5.76 -13.40
CA THR A 61 -2.93 -5.45 -13.18
C THR A 61 -2.05 -6.67 -13.48
N ARG A 62 -2.41 -7.83 -12.94
CA ARG A 62 -1.68 -9.08 -13.22
C ARG A 62 -1.67 -9.44 -14.71
N GLU A 63 -2.82 -9.34 -15.38
CA GLU A 63 -2.94 -9.63 -16.81
C GLU A 63 -2.09 -8.68 -17.66
N ARG A 64 -2.03 -7.39 -17.27
CA ARG A 64 -1.22 -6.39 -18.00
C ARG A 64 0.28 -6.55 -17.78
N LEU A 65 0.67 -7.04 -16.60
CA LEU A 65 2.06 -7.34 -16.31
C LEU A 65 2.57 -8.54 -17.13
N ASP A 66 1.68 -9.44 -17.57
CA ASP A 66 2.05 -10.62 -18.36
C ASP A 66 3.28 -11.31 -17.79
N LEU A 67 3.17 -11.66 -16.49
CA LEU A 67 4.25 -12.27 -15.72
C LEU A 67 4.42 -13.74 -16.14
N GLN A 68 5.69 -14.16 -16.22
CA GLN A 68 6.03 -15.53 -16.55
C GLN A 68 6.49 -16.30 -15.29
N PRO A 69 6.35 -17.64 -15.28
CA PRO A 69 6.96 -18.45 -14.23
C PRO A 69 8.49 -18.22 -14.19
N GLY A 70 8.99 -17.91 -12.98
CA GLY A 70 10.41 -17.59 -12.77
C GLY A 70 10.74 -16.10 -12.76
N ASP A 71 9.82 -15.22 -13.20
CA ASP A 71 10.00 -13.78 -13.02
C ASP A 71 10.11 -13.44 -11.54
N LYS A 72 10.90 -12.42 -11.22
CA LYS A 72 11.00 -11.82 -9.89
C LYS A 72 10.21 -10.52 -9.88
N VAL A 73 9.27 -10.40 -8.96
CA VAL A 73 8.33 -9.27 -8.90
C VAL A 73 8.40 -8.60 -7.53
N LEU A 74 8.55 -7.28 -7.52
CA LEU A 74 8.39 -6.45 -6.34
C LEU A 74 6.99 -5.82 -6.36
N ASP A 75 6.23 -6.05 -5.30
CA ASP A 75 4.97 -5.33 -5.01
C ASP A 75 5.25 -4.31 -3.91
N LEU A 76 5.35 -3.04 -4.29
CA LEU A 76 5.66 -1.92 -3.38
C LEU A 76 4.37 -1.33 -2.81
N ALA A 77 4.43 -0.90 -1.54
CA ALA A 77 3.27 -0.50 -0.75
C ALA A 77 2.19 -1.59 -0.74
N ALA A 78 2.65 -2.82 -0.53
CA ALA A 78 1.85 -4.04 -0.66
C ALA A 78 0.80 -4.22 0.44
N GLY A 79 0.93 -3.46 1.54
CA GLY A 79 0.03 -3.53 2.68
C GLY A 79 -0.01 -4.93 3.28
N THR A 80 -1.20 -5.54 3.28
CA THR A 80 -1.40 -6.90 3.76
C THR A 80 -1.00 -7.98 2.73
N ALA A 81 -0.36 -7.63 1.61
CA ALA A 81 0.08 -8.51 0.53
C ALA A 81 -1.05 -9.21 -0.26
N VAL A 82 -2.27 -8.68 -0.26
CA VAL A 82 -3.38 -9.23 -1.08
C VAL A 82 -3.04 -9.19 -2.57
N SER A 83 -2.48 -8.07 -3.06
CA SER A 83 -2.06 -7.92 -4.46
C SER A 83 -0.89 -8.85 -4.78
N THR A 84 0.08 -8.97 -3.89
CA THR A 84 1.25 -9.84 -4.05
C THR A 84 0.86 -11.30 -4.28
N VAL A 85 -0.09 -11.82 -3.48
CA VAL A 85 -0.64 -13.18 -3.68
C VAL A 85 -1.31 -13.33 -5.04
N GLN A 86 -2.01 -12.30 -5.51
CA GLN A 86 -2.64 -12.34 -6.84
C GLN A 86 -1.60 -12.34 -7.97
N LEU A 87 -0.49 -11.60 -7.80
CA LEU A 87 0.63 -11.62 -8.75
C LEU A 87 1.31 -12.99 -8.78
N ALA A 88 1.56 -13.60 -7.62
CA ALA A 88 2.19 -14.91 -7.50
C ALA A 88 1.41 -16.06 -8.18
N ARG A 89 0.11 -15.88 -8.44
CA ARG A 89 -0.69 -16.85 -9.21
C ARG A 89 -0.24 -17.02 -10.67
N SER A 90 0.62 -16.15 -11.18
CA SER A 90 1.26 -16.31 -12.48
C SER A 90 2.38 -17.36 -12.50
N GLY A 91 2.81 -17.82 -11.31
CA GLY A 91 4.01 -18.64 -11.16
C GLY A 91 5.30 -17.82 -10.97
N ALA A 92 5.21 -16.48 -10.96
CA ALA A 92 6.33 -15.61 -10.64
C ALA A 92 6.63 -15.64 -9.13
N TRP A 93 7.91 -15.44 -8.80
CA TRP A 93 8.32 -15.20 -7.42
C TRP A 93 8.04 -13.73 -7.05
N CYS A 94 7.15 -13.51 -6.09
CA CYS A 94 6.72 -12.18 -5.72
C CYS A 94 7.08 -11.87 -4.27
N VAL A 95 7.57 -10.65 -4.01
CA VAL A 95 7.86 -10.13 -2.67
C VAL A 95 7.01 -8.89 -2.38
N ALA A 96 6.36 -8.89 -1.22
CA ALA A 96 5.65 -7.73 -0.70
C ALA A 96 6.64 -6.81 0.03
N CYS A 97 6.69 -5.53 -0.33
CA CYS A 97 7.45 -4.52 0.40
C CYS A 97 6.51 -3.40 0.86
N ASP A 98 6.55 -3.09 2.16
CA ASP A 98 5.74 -2.01 2.72
C ASP A 98 6.49 -1.31 3.85
N PHE A 99 6.21 -0.03 4.04
CA PHE A 99 6.77 0.76 5.14
C PHE A 99 6.09 0.42 6.48
N SER A 100 4.80 0.07 6.45
CA SER A 100 4.02 -0.30 7.63
C SER A 100 4.26 -1.77 8.01
N THR A 101 4.97 -1.99 9.11
CA THR A 101 5.19 -3.33 9.65
C THR A 101 3.89 -3.95 10.19
N GLY A 102 2.95 -3.12 10.66
CA GLY A 102 1.62 -3.57 11.10
C GLY A 102 0.78 -4.13 9.96
N MET A 103 0.85 -3.51 8.77
CA MET A 103 0.20 -4.02 7.57
C MET A 103 0.80 -5.37 7.13
N LEU A 104 2.12 -5.48 7.09
CA LEU A 104 2.81 -6.74 6.78
C LEU A 104 2.45 -7.84 7.77
N ALA A 105 2.39 -7.51 9.07
CA ALA A 105 2.00 -8.44 10.14
C ALA A 105 0.54 -8.90 9.99
N ALA A 106 -0.38 -8.01 9.66
CA ALA A 106 -1.78 -8.36 9.38
C ALA A 106 -1.91 -9.33 8.19
N GLY A 107 -0.99 -9.22 7.22
CA GLY A 107 -0.87 -10.12 6.07
C GLY A 107 -0.03 -11.38 6.32
N ALA A 108 0.41 -11.67 7.55
CA ALA A 108 1.34 -12.78 7.85
C ALA A 108 0.83 -14.16 7.41
N HIS A 109 -0.49 -14.34 7.38
CA HIS A 109 -1.14 -15.59 6.96
C HIS A 109 -1.02 -15.86 5.44
N ARG A 110 -0.54 -14.91 4.64
CA ARG A 110 -0.36 -15.04 3.19
C ARG A 110 1.04 -15.56 2.91
N ASP A 111 1.11 -16.62 2.12
CA ASP A 111 2.36 -17.32 1.80
C ASP A 111 3.11 -16.60 0.66
N VAL A 112 3.66 -15.44 0.99
CA VAL A 112 4.59 -14.68 0.14
C VAL A 112 5.65 -14.02 1.03
N PRO A 113 6.91 -13.87 0.57
CA PRO A 113 7.94 -13.11 1.26
C PRO A 113 7.49 -11.67 1.52
N LYS A 114 7.85 -11.15 2.71
CA LYS A 114 7.52 -9.79 3.14
C LYS A 114 8.76 -9.08 3.64
N VAL A 115 8.95 -7.84 3.22
CA VAL A 115 10.11 -7.00 3.58
C VAL A 115 9.59 -5.64 4.03
N ALA A 116 10.01 -5.18 5.20
CA ALA A 116 9.79 -3.80 5.60
C ALA A 116 10.77 -2.90 4.85
N GLY A 117 10.30 -1.84 4.20
CA GLY A 117 11.16 -0.96 3.43
C GLY A 117 10.51 0.37 3.09
N ASP A 118 11.37 1.40 3.03
CA ASP A 118 10.99 2.73 2.56
C ASP A 118 11.00 2.75 1.03
N GLY A 119 9.88 3.15 0.42
CA GLY A 119 9.76 3.27 -1.04
C GLY A 119 10.75 4.27 -1.67
N MET A 120 11.31 5.19 -0.88
CA MET A 120 12.33 6.13 -1.33
C MET A 120 13.77 5.59 -1.18
N HIS A 121 13.95 4.45 -0.48
CA HIS A 121 15.24 3.79 -0.22
C HIS A 121 15.01 2.28 -0.13
N LEU A 122 14.74 1.65 -1.26
CA LEU A 122 14.39 0.23 -1.31
C LEU A 122 15.58 -0.66 -0.92
N PRO A 123 15.39 -1.64 0.00
CA PRO A 123 16.45 -2.52 0.47
C PRO A 123 16.78 -3.65 -0.52
N PHE A 124 16.84 -3.33 -1.81
CA PHE A 124 17.14 -4.27 -2.89
C PHE A 124 18.25 -3.72 -3.78
N ALA A 125 19.05 -4.61 -4.35
CA ALA A 125 20.08 -4.24 -5.31
C ALA A 125 19.48 -3.74 -6.65
N ASP A 126 20.28 -3.00 -7.41
CA ASP A 126 19.92 -2.54 -8.74
C ASP A 126 19.59 -3.72 -9.65
N GLY A 127 18.57 -3.57 -10.50
CA GLY A 127 18.23 -4.58 -11.50
C GLY A 127 17.83 -5.95 -10.94
N SER A 128 17.22 -5.97 -9.75
CA SER A 128 16.82 -7.22 -9.06
C SER A 128 15.55 -7.86 -9.61
N PHE A 129 14.64 -7.07 -10.20
CA PHE A 129 13.28 -7.49 -10.51
C PHE A 129 12.96 -7.38 -12.00
N ASP A 130 12.24 -8.38 -12.51
CA ASP A 130 11.69 -8.39 -13.87
C ASP A 130 10.46 -7.48 -13.97
N ALA A 131 9.72 -7.32 -12.87
CA ALA A 131 8.62 -6.38 -12.77
C ALA A 131 8.57 -5.72 -11.37
N VAL A 132 8.20 -4.44 -11.35
CA VAL A 132 7.92 -3.68 -10.12
C VAL A 132 6.55 -3.06 -10.25
N THR A 133 5.71 -3.23 -9.23
CA THR A 133 4.35 -2.67 -9.20
C THR A 133 4.09 -1.90 -7.92
N ILE A 134 3.28 -0.87 -8.01
CA ILE A 134 2.69 -0.16 -6.87
C ILE A 134 1.21 0.07 -7.14
N SER A 135 0.35 -0.34 -6.20
CA SER A 135 -1.09 -0.20 -6.35
C SER A 135 -1.66 0.64 -5.20
N TYR A 136 -2.21 1.83 -5.56
CA TYR A 136 -2.85 2.78 -4.63
C TYR A 136 -1.97 3.29 -3.50
N GLY A 137 -0.64 3.11 -3.62
CA GLY A 137 0.34 3.48 -2.61
C GLY A 137 1.20 4.69 -2.97
N LEU A 138 1.33 5.03 -4.25
CA LEU A 138 2.26 6.06 -4.71
C LEU A 138 1.95 7.44 -4.10
N ARG A 139 0.68 7.78 -3.94
CA ARG A 139 0.23 9.03 -3.30
C ARG A 139 0.64 9.16 -1.82
N ASN A 140 0.97 8.05 -1.17
CA ASN A 140 1.39 8.01 0.24
C ASN A 140 2.90 8.14 0.41
N ILE A 141 3.69 8.04 -0.67
CA ILE A 141 5.13 8.26 -0.65
C ILE A 141 5.38 9.77 -0.59
N HIS A 142 6.17 10.22 0.39
CA HIS A 142 6.46 11.64 0.63
C HIS A 142 7.05 12.32 -0.62
N ASP A 143 8.11 11.76 -1.19
CA ASP A 143 8.62 12.15 -2.51
C ASP A 143 8.35 11.00 -3.51
N PHE A 144 7.22 11.10 -4.20
CA PHE A 144 6.83 10.10 -5.21
C PHE A 144 7.84 9.99 -6.35
N ARG A 145 8.61 11.06 -6.65
CA ARG A 145 9.64 11.03 -7.69
C ARG A 145 10.85 10.22 -7.24
N ALA A 146 11.23 10.35 -5.96
CA ALA A 146 12.25 9.47 -5.38
C ALA A 146 11.78 8.01 -5.40
N GLY A 147 10.54 7.75 -5.01
CA GLY A 147 9.95 6.41 -5.09
C GLY A 147 9.98 5.82 -6.51
N LEU A 148 9.61 6.59 -7.52
CA LEU A 148 9.67 6.15 -8.92
C LEU A 148 11.11 5.89 -9.39
N ARG A 149 12.10 6.69 -8.94
CA ARG A 149 13.52 6.43 -9.22
C ARG A 149 14.01 5.13 -8.60
N GLU A 150 13.62 4.84 -7.36
CA GLU A 150 13.95 3.60 -6.69
C GLU A 150 13.30 2.38 -7.37
N MET A 151 12.01 2.49 -7.75
CA MET A 151 11.35 1.45 -8.54
C MET A 151 12.10 1.18 -9.85
N ALA A 152 12.53 2.23 -10.55
CA ALA A 152 13.32 2.09 -11.78
C ALA A 152 14.70 1.49 -11.50
N ARG A 153 15.39 1.89 -10.42
CA ARG A 153 16.71 1.36 -10.04
C ARG A 153 16.68 -0.13 -9.79
N VAL A 154 15.69 -0.61 -9.05
CA VAL A 154 15.59 -2.04 -8.72
C VAL A 154 15.02 -2.89 -9.85
N SER A 155 14.45 -2.27 -10.89
CA SER A 155 13.99 -2.95 -12.09
C SER A 155 15.16 -3.32 -13.00
N LYS A 156 15.12 -4.49 -13.60
CA LYS A 156 16.08 -4.88 -14.66
C LYS A 156 15.92 -3.99 -15.91
N PRO A 157 16.97 -3.78 -16.68
CA PRO A 157 16.82 -3.19 -18.02
C PRO A 157 15.78 -3.95 -18.84
N GLY A 158 14.78 -3.24 -19.38
CA GLY A 158 13.65 -3.86 -20.08
C GLY A 158 12.56 -4.45 -19.18
N GLY A 159 12.72 -4.37 -17.86
CA GLY A 159 11.71 -4.79 -16.89
C GLY A 159 10.44 -3.95 -16.95
N LYS A 160 9.35 -4.48 -16.40
CA LYS A 160 8.03 -3.84 -16.41
C LYS A 160 7.83 -3.04 -15.14
N LEU A 161 7.43 -1.76 -15.26
CA LEU A 161 7.04 -0.91 -14.14
C LEU A 161 5.56 -0.55 -14.27
N THR A 162 4.77 -0.86 -13.25
CA THR A 162 3.32 -0.61 -13.26
C THR A 162 2.90 0.21 -12.05
N VAL A 163 2.18 1.29 -12.32
CA VAL A 163 1.54 2.13 -11.31
C VAL A 163 0.03 2.07 -11.52
N ALA A 164 -0.69 1.55 -10.52
CA ALA A 164 -2.15 1.62 -10.45
C ALA A 164 -2.53 2.65 -9.38
N GLU A 165 -3.17 3.75 -9.80
CA GLU A 165 -3.53 4.83 -8.87
C GLU A 165 -4.87 5.47 -9.29
N PHE A 166 -5.55 6.09 -8.33
CA PHE A 166 -6.74 6.88 -8.61
C PHE A 166 -6.36 8.16 -9.34
N SER A 167 -7.18 8.53 -10.32
CA SER A 167 -7.02 9.79 -11.05
C SER A 167 -8.35 10.52 -11.17
N THR A 168 -8.31 11.80 -11.46
CA THR A 168 -9.52 12.59 -11.73
C THR A 168 -10.26 11.99 -12.93
N PRO A 169 -11.59 11.75 -12.81
CA PRO A 169 -12.39 11.25 -13.94
C PRO A 169 -12.32 12.20 -15.12
N VAL A 170 -12.00 11.67 -16.32
CA VAL A 170 -11.99 12.45 -17.55
C VAL A 170 -13.36 12.52 -18.24
N VAL A 171 -14.31 11.72 -17.77
CA VAL A 171 -15.68 11.71 -18.31
C VAL A 171 -16.52 12.73 -17.53
N PRO A 172 -17.14 13.74 -18.20
CA PRO A 172 -17.83 14.85 -17.55
C PRO A 172 -18.91 14.45 -16.54
N VAL A 173 -19.65 13.38 -16.83
CA VAL A 173 -20.72 12.89 -15.94
C VAL A 173 -20.15 12.43 -14.58
N PHE A 174 -18.96 11.82 -14.56
CA PHE A 174 -18.33 11.38 -13.32
C PHE A 174 -17.57 12.49 -12.60
N SER A 175 -17.10 13.52 -13.29
CA SER A 175 -16.42 14.66 -12.68
C SER A 175 -17.34 15.55 -11.82
N THR A 176 -18.66 15.43 -11.99
CA THR A 176 -19.67 16.19 -11.21
C THR A 176 -20.04 15.46 -9.90
N VAL A 177 -19.77 14.14 -9.81
CA VAL A 177 -20.13 13.30 -8.67
C VAL A 177 -18.91 13.00 -7.77
N TYR A 178 -17.71 13.33 -8.25
CA TYR A 178 -16.43 13.09 -7.58
C TYR A 178 -15.90 14.41 -7.03
#